data_55cabf8d4a4ec5521008574e5e02ef79
#
_entry.id   55cabf8d4a4ec5521008574e5e02ef79
#
_cell.length_a   1.000
_cell.length_b   1.000
_cell.length_c   1.000
_cell.angle_alpha   90.00
_cell.angle_beta   90.00
_cell.angle_gamma   90.00
#
_symmetry.space_group_name_H-M   'P 1'
#
loop_
_entity.id
_entity.type
_entity.pdbx_description
1 polymer ?
#
loop_
_entity_poly.entity_id
_entity_poly.type
_entity_poly.pdbx_seq_one_letter_code
_entity_poly.pdbx_strand_id
1 'polypeptide(L)'
;MTETTEKRPVGRPTLYKPEYCEEVIALGKIGKSVEQIASRLGFSLRTMYEWRDAHEEFLHALTEAKEHEQAWWEDQADSYMVETKDGPRLNATIWSRSMAARFPKKYREQVKQEITGADGAPFLTGIQVSFVKPDEV
;
A
#
# COMPACT_ATOMS: atom_id res chain seq x y z
N MET A 1 -31.97 -39.04 23.34
CA MET A 1 -31.78 -37.60 23.06
C MET A 1 -30.31 -37.32 23.14
N THR A 2 -29.68 -37.21 22.00
CA THR A 2 -28.33 -36.77 21.91
C THR A 2 -28.31 -35.25 21.87
N GLU A 3 -27.91 -34.63 22.98
CA GLU A 3 -27.56 -33.20 22.96
C GLU A 3 -26.35 -33.02 22.09
N THR A 4 -26.54 -32.47 20.91
CA THR A 4 -25.45 -31.94 20.09
C THR A 4 -24.98 -30.68 20.80
N THR A 5 -23.89 -30.80 21.55
CA THR A 5 -23.20 -29.65 22.11
C THR A 5 -22.58 -28.92 20.93
N GLU A 6 -23.27 -27.94 20.39
CA GLU A 6 -22.61 -26.98 19.45
C GLU A 6 -21.43 -26.37 20.19
N LYS A 7 -20.24 -26.77 19.77
CA LYS A 7 -19.00 -26.12 20.19
C LYS A 7 -19.12 -24.65 19.82
N ARG A 8 -19.39 -23.79 20.79
CA ARG A 8 -19.28 -22.33 20.58
C ARG A 8 -17.87 -22.02 20.08
N PRO A 9 -17.73 -21.31 18.96
CA PRO A 9 -16.42 -20.95 18.46
C PRO A 9 -15.67 -20.18 19.56
N VAL A 10 -14.47 -20.65 19.88
CA VAL A 10 -13.58 -19.98 20.82
C VAL A 10 -13.05 -18.72 20.15
N GLY A 11 -13.44 -17.55 20.64
CA GLY A 11 -12.98 -16.26 20.15
C GLY A 11 -14.13 -15.31 19.80
N ARG A 12 -13.77 -14.06 19.53
CA ARG A 12 -14.71 -13.03 19.10
C ARG A 12 -15.25 -13.41 17.70
N PRO A 13 -16.57 -13.42 17.50
CA PRO A 13 -17.12 -13.71 16.18
C PRO A 13 -16.57 -12.74 15.14
N THR A 14 -16.18 -13.27 13.99
CA THR A 14 -15.73 -12.42 12.88
C THR A 14 -16.89 -11.55 12.38
N LEU A 15 -16.61 -10.29 12.14
CA LEU A 15 -17.56 -9.33 11.56
C LEU A 15 -17.48 -9.32 10.04
N TYR A 16 -16.67 -10.18 9.44
CA TYR A 16 -16.54 -10.28 8.01
C TYR A 16 -17.86 -10.70 7.33
N LYS A 17 -18.15 -10.01 6.24
CA LYS A 17 -19.27 -10.32 5.34
C LYS A 17 -18.78 -10.31 3.89
N PRO A 18 -19.17 -11.30 3.05
CA PRO A 18 -18.79 -11.32 1.63
C PRO A 18 -19.24 -10.08 0.86
N GLU A 19 -20.31 -9.41 1.26
CA GLU A 19 -20.84 -8.19 0.67
C GLU A 19 -19.84 -7.02 0.72
N TYR A 20 -18.91 -7.05 1.67
CA TYR A 20 -17.85 -6.03 1.75
C TYR A 20 -16.92 -6.03 0.53
N CYS A 21 -16.83 -7.15 -0.19
CA CYS A 21 -16.06 -7.20 -1.44
C CYS A 21 -16.58 -6.21 -2.47
N GLU A 22 -17.89 -6.14 -2.67
CA GLU A 22 -18.52 -5.20 -3.61
C GLU A 22 -18.35 -3.75 -3.16
N GLU A 23 -18.48 -3.48 -1.86
CA GLU A 23 -18.29 -2.15 -1.29
C GLU A 23 -16.85 -1.67 -1.45
N VAL A 24 -15.87 -2.54 -1.21
CA VAL A 24 -14.44 -2.27 -1.38
C VAL A 24 -14.13 -1.90 -2.83
N ILE A 25 -14.62 -2.67 -3.79
CA ILE A 25 -14.43 -2.41 -5.22
C ILE A 25 -15.08 -1.09 -5.62
N ALA A 26 -16.31 -0.84 -5.18
CA ALA A 26 -17.02 0.40 -5.47
C ALA A 26 -16.27 1.63 -4.95
N LEU A 27 -15.69 1.56 -3.74
CA LEU A 27 -14.88 2.64 -3.17
C LEU A 27 -13.56 2.82 -3.92
N GLY A 28 -12.93 1.74 -4.37
CA GLY A 28 -11.74 1.80 -5.22
C GLY A 28 -12.01 2.54 -6.54
N LYS A 29 -13.16 2.32 -7.17
CA LYS A 29 -13.58 2.98 -8.41
C LYS A 29 -13.74 4.51 -8.29
N ILE A 30 -13.90 5.03 -7.09
CA ILE A 30 -13.92 6.47 -6.81
C ILE A 30 -12.61 6.98 -6.17
N GLY A 31 -11.54 6.22 -6.33
CA GLY A 31 -10.18 6.63 -5.95
C GLY A 31 -9.86 6.54 -4.46
N LYS A 32 -10.60 5.75 -3.69
CA LYS A 32 -10.34 5.60 -2.25
C LYS A 32 -9.20 4.63 -1.99
N SER A 33 -8.28 5.04 -1.10
CA SER A 33 -7.21 4.17 -0.60
C SER A 33 -7.76 3.11 0.37
N VAL A 34 -6.97 2.09 0.66
CA VAL A 34 -7.35 1.04 1.63
C VAL A 34 -7.67 1.64 3.00
N GLU A 35 -6.92 2.64 3.43
CA GLU A 35 -7.15 3.36 4.69
C GLU A 35 -8.50 4.09 4.68
N GLN A 36 -8.83 4.75 3.59
CA GLN A 36 -10.11 5.43 3.42
C GLN A 36 -11.27 4.43 3.35
N ILE A 37 -11.08 3.29 2.70
CA ILE A 37 -12.06 2.21 2.62
C ILE A 37 -12.32 1.65 4.02
N ALA A 38 -11.27 1.33 4.77
CA ALA A 38 -11.38 0.84 6.15
C ALA A 38 -12.16 1.82 7.03
N SER A 39 -11.85 3.11 6.95
CA SER A 39 -12.54 4.17 7.68
C SER A 39 -14.04 4.23 7.31
N ARG A 40 -14.38 4.10 6.04
CA ARG A 40 -15.77 4.14 5.58
C ARG A 40 -16.58 2.92 5.99
N LEU A 41 -15.96 1.75 6.01
CA LEU A 41 -16.58 0.52 6.49
C LEU A 41 -16.65 0.44 8.02
N GLY A 42 -15.94 1.32 8.72
CA GLY A 42 -15.90 1.36 10.18
C GLY A 42 -14.98 0.31 10.81
N PHE A 43 -13.99 -0.15 10.09
CA PHE A 43 -13.02 -1.14 10.56
C PHE A 43 -11.59 -0.58 10.59
N SER A 44 -10.74 -1.20 11.40
CA SER A 44 -9.33 -0.87 11.40
C SER A 44 -8.62 -1.42 10.16
N LEU A 45 -7.54 -0.78 9.77
CA LEU A 45 -6.68 -1.26 8.67
C LEU A 45 -6.16 -2.69 8.96
N ARG A 46 -5.85 -2.97 10.22
CA ARG A 46 -5.45 -4.30 10.68
C ARG A 46 -6.53 -5.34 10.39
N THR A 47 -7.79 -5.05 10.71
CA THR A 47 -8.93 -5.92 10.43
C THR A 47 -9.07 -6.19 8.93
N MET A 48 -8.89 -5.17 8.09
CA MET A 48 -8.93 -5.32 6.64
C MET A 48 -7.84 -6.28 6.14
N TYR A 49 -6.63 -6.21 6.69
CA TYR A 49 -5.54 -7.11 6.31
C TYR A 49 -5.72 -8.53 6.87
N GLU A 50 -6.28 -8.68 8.05
CA GLU A 50 -6.66 -9.98 8.59
C GLU A 50 -7.70 -10.69 7.70
N TRP A 51 -8.70 -9.94 7.21
CA TRP A 51 -9.69 -10.48 6.27
C TRP A 51 -9.07 -10.81 4.90
N ARG A 52 -8.17 -9.99 4.41
CA ARG A 52 -7.42 -10.28 3.19
C ARG A 52 -6.68 -11.62 3.29
N ASP A 53 -6.06 -11.89 4.41
CA ASP A 53 -5.28 -13.10 4.63
C ASP A 53 -6.17 -14.33 4.88
N ALA A 54 -7.36 -14.14 5.44
CA ALA A 54 -8.32 -15.19 5.75
C ALA A 54 -9.30 -15.53 4.61
N HIS A 55 -9.57 -14.59 3.71
CA HIS A 55 -10.56 -14.71 2.64
C HIS A 55 -9.97 -14.33 1.29
N GLU A 56 -9.87 -15.31 0.40
CA GLU A 56 -9.29 -15.11 -0.93
C GLU A 56 -10.11 -14.12 -1.77
N GLU A 57 -11.43 -14.18 -1.70
CA GLU A 57 -12.32 -13.24 -2.38
C GLU A 57 -12.10 -11.79 -1.93
N PHE A 58 -11.76 -11.59 -0.66
CA PHE A 58 -11.47 -10.26 -0.13
C PHE A 58 -10.09 -9.76 -0.59
N LEU A 59 -9.11 -10.65 -0.70
CA LEU A 59 -7.82 -10.34 -1.31
C LEU A 59 -7.99 -9.88 -2.77
N HIS A 60 -8.80 -10.59 -3.56
CA HIS A 60 -9.10 -10.20 -4.93
C HIS A 60 -9.81 -8.85 -5.00
N ALA A 61 -10.78 -8.62 -4.11
CA ALA A 61 -11.50 -7.35 -4.05
C ALA A 61 -10.59 -6.16 -3.71
N LEU A 62 -9.66 -6.32 -2.75
CA LEU A 62 -8.68 -5.28 -2.42
C LEU A 62 -7.70 -5.02 -3.56
N THR A 63 -7.27 -6.06 -4.26
CA THR A 63 -6.38 -5.93 -5.42
C THR A 63 -7.07 -5.18 -6.55
N GLU A 64 -8.29 -5.55 -6.88
CA GLU A 64 -9.10 -4.88 -7.90
C GLU A 64 -9.39 -3.42 -7.51
N ALA A 65 -9.73 -3.17 -6.25
CA ALA A 65 -9.94 -1.81 -5.74
C ALA A 65 -8.68 -0.94 -5.88
N LYS A 66 -7.50 -1.51 -5.66
CA LYS A 66 -6.22 -0.80 -5.84
C LYS A 66 -5.94 -0.42 -7.29
N GLU A 67 -6.27 -1.32 -8.22
CA GLU A 67 -6.16 -1.05 -9.66
C GLU A 67 -7.12 0.08 -10.09
N HIS A 68 -8.36 0.05 -9.62
CA HIS A 68 -9.33 1.11 -9.87
C HIS A 68 -8.93 2.45 -9.23
N GLU A 69 -8.39 2.44 -8.02
CA GLU A 69 -7.86 3.62 -7.36
C GLU A 69 -6.77 4.27 -8.21
N GLN A 70 -5.84 3.47 -8.72
CA GLN A 70 -4.76 3.97 -9.58
C GLN A 70 -5.32 4.60 -10.87
N ALA A 71 -6.22 3.91 -11.56
CA ALA A 71 -6.85 4.42 -12.78
C ALA A 71 -7.60 5.74 -12.52
N TRP A 72 -8.35 5.82 -11.43
CA TRP A 72 -9.07 7.03 -11.06
C TRP A 72 -8.12 8.22 -10.85
N TRP A 73 -7.01 8.01 -10.14
CA TRP A 73 -6.03 9.07 -9.90
C TRP A 73 -5.24 9.46 -11.15
N GLU A 74 -5.00 8.52 -12.05
CA GLU A 74 -4.41 8.82 -13.36
C GLU A 74 -5.36 9.67 -14.20
N ASP A 75 -6.66 9.36 -14.19
CA ASP A 75 -7.70 10.13 -14.88
C ASP A 75 -7.87 11.55 -14.29
N GLN A 76 -7.54 11.74 -13.02
CA GLN A 76 -7.60 13.05 -12.37
C GLN A 76 -6.45 14.00 -12.76
N ALA A 77 -5.49 13.57 -13.55
CA ALA A 77 -4.38 14.43 -13.98
C ALA A 77 -4.87 15.76 -14.58
N ASP A 78 -5.92 15.72 -15.36
CA ASP A 78 -6.53 16.92 -15.96
C ASP A 78 -7.12 17.88 -14.91
N SER A 79 -7.59 17.36 -13.77
CA SER A 79 -8.12 18.18 -12.66
C SER A 79 -7.07 19.03 -11.96
N TYR A 80 -5.79 18.68 -12.11
CA TYR A 80 -4.67 19.43 -11.56
C TYR A 80 -4.09 20.47 -12.52
N MET A 81 -4.77 20.70 -13.64
CA MET A 81 -4.43 21.77 -14.56
C MET A 81 -4.73 23.13 -13.93
N VAL A 82 -3.78 24.04 -13.99
CA VAL A 82 -3.88 25.40 -13.47
C VAL A 82 -3.82 26.37 -14.63
N GLU A 83 -4.77 27.31 -14.70
CA GLU A 83 -4.73 28.39 -15.69
C GLU A 83 -3.59 29.34 -15.38
N THR A 84 -2.74 29.55 -16.37
CA THR A 84 -1.63 30.50 -16.30
C THR A 84 -1.74 31.51 -17.45
N LYS A 85 -0.96 32.58 -17.41
CA LYS A 85 -0.91 33.59 -18.49
C LYS A 85 -0.54 32.99 -19.86
N ASP A 86 0.17 31.85 -19.85
CA ASP A 86 0.62 31.14 -21.05
C ASP A 86 -0.26 29.94 -21.39
N GLY A 87 -1.42 29.78 -20.73
CA GLY A 87 -2.36 28.70 -20.90
C GLY A 87 -2.38 27.71 -19.69
N PRO A 88 -3.19 26.65 -19.78
CA PRO A 88 -3.32 25.69 -18.69
C PRO A 88 -2.02 24.88 -18.51
N ARG A 89 -1.62 24.68 -17.24
CA ARG A 89 -0.47 23.88 -16.86
C ARG A 89 -0.81 22.91 -15.75
N LEU A 90 -0.32 21.68 -15.86
CA LEU A 90 -0.47 20.68 -14.81
C LEU A 90 0.27 21.12 -13.55
N ASN A 91 -0.41 21.09 -12.40
CA ASN A 91 0.27 21.23 -11.12
C ASN A 91 1.01 19.92 -10.79
N ALA A 92 2.14 19.73 -11.46
CA ALA A 92 2.93 18.51 -11.40
C ALA A 92 3.41 18.17 -9.99
N THR A 93 3.66 19.17 -9.17
CA THR A 93 4.13 18.95 -7.79
C THR A 93 3.07 18.27 -6.94
N ILE A 94 1.83 18.72 -6.96
CA ILE A 94 0.75 18.12 -6.19
C ILE A 94 0.44 16.73 -6.73
N TRP A 95 0.26 16.60 -8.05
CA TRP A 95 -0.07 15.33 -8.67
C TRP A 95 1.02 14.27 -8.45
N SER A 96 2.28 14.59 -8.72
CA SER A 96 3.39 13.63 -8.58
C SER A 96 3.61 13.18 -7.15
N ARG A 97 3.45 14.08 -6.16
CA ARG A 97 3.53 13.73 -4.74
C ARG A 97 2.41 12.79 -4.32
N SER A 98 1.18 13.04 -4.78
CA SER A 98 0.03 12.17 -4.51
C SER A 98 0.22 10.79 -5.12
N MET A 99 0.68 10.72 -6.37
CA MET A 99 0.92 9.45 -7.05
C MET A 99 2.08 8.66 -6.44
N ALA A 100 3.17 9.33 -6.05
CA ALA A 100 4.30 8.69 -5.38
C ALA A 100 3.94 8.15 -3.99
N ALA A 101 3.07 8.84 -3.26
CA ALA A 101 2.59 8.39 -1.96
C ALA A 101 1.63 7.20 -2.06
N ARG A 102 0.72 7.22 -3.04
CA ARG A 102 -0.30 6.17 -3.23
C ARG A 102 0.25 4.93 -3.94
N PHE A 103 1.10 5.13 -4.93
CA PHE A 103 1.62 4.09 -5.82
C PHE A 103 3.15 4.14 -5.91
N PRO A 104 3.85 3.89 -4.79
CA PRO A 104 5.30 4.08 -4.73
C PRO A 104 6.07 3.16 -5.69
N LYS A 105 5.53 2.00 -6.03
CA LYS A 105 6.17 1.05 -6.95
C LYS A 105 6.26 1.60 -8.38
N LYS A 106 5.29 2.41 -8.79
CA LYS A 106 5.18 2.94 -10.15
C LYS A 106 5.68 4.39 -10.27
N TYR A 107 5.41 5.22 -9.27
CA TYR A 107 5.60 6.68 -9.37
C TYR A 107 6.67 7.24 -8.45
N ARG A 108 7.22 6.45 -7.55
CA ARG A 108 8.30 6.93 -6.70
C ARG A 108 9.58 7.08 -7.51
N GLU A 109 10.19 8.27 -7.46
CA GLU A 109 11.53 8.46 -8.01
C GLU A 109 12.54 7.58 -7.28
N GLN A 110 13.23 6.75 -8.04
CA GLN A 110 14.35 5.98 -7.53
C GLN A 110 15.62 6.78 -7.75
N VAL A 111 16.10 7.40 -6.70
CA VAL A 111 17.42 8.03 -6.72
C VAL A 111 18.46 6.95 -6.48
N LYS A 112 19.18 6.57 -7.52
CA LYS A 112 20.36 5.73 -7.39
C LYS A 112 21.54 6.64 -7.04
N GLN A 113 21.94 6.61 -5.77
CA GLN A 113 23.11 7.34 -5.32
C GLN A 113 24.31 6.40 -5.33
N GLU A 114 25.26 6.68 -6.19
CA GLU A 114 26.55 5.99 -6.22
C GLU A 114 27.56 6.82 -5.45
N ILE A 115 28.07 6.28 -4.35
CA ILE A 115 29.12 6.91 -3.55
C ILE A 115 30.44 6.32 -4.00
N THR A 116 31.26 7.14 -4.66
CA THR A 116 32.60 6.74 -5.10
C THR A 116 33.67 7.50 -4.33
N GLY A 117 34.82 6.88 -4.13
CA GLY A 117 36.00 7.52 -3.62
C GLY A 117 36.70 8.41 -4.66
N ALA A 118 37.89 8.92 -4.34
CA ALA A 118 38.70 9.70 -5.25
C ALA A 118 38.96 8.93 -6.55
N ASP A 119 38.91 9.63 -7.70
CA ASP A 119 39.12 9.07 -9.03
C ASP A 119 38.16 7.96 -9.45
N GLY A 120 36.93 7.94 -8.88
CA GLY A 120 35.92 6.93 -9.20
C GLY A 120 36.15 5.57 -8.59
N ALA A 121 37.11 5.44 -7.69
CA ALA A 121 37.33 4.19 -6.95
C ALA A 121 36.18 3.87 -5.99
N PRO A 122 35.92 2.58 -5.71
CA PRO A 122 34.92 2.21 -4.72
C PRO A 122 35.22 2.86 -3.36
N PHE A 123 34.23 3.47 -2.75
CA PHE A 123 34.38 4.11 -1.43
C PHE A 123 34.68 3.11 -0.32
N LEU A 124 34.11 1.91 -0.42
CA LEU A 124 34.37 0.79 0.47
C LEU A 124 34.72 -0.45 -0.37
N THR A 125 35.93 -0.99 -0.18
CA THR A 125 36.41 -2.19 -0.88
C THR A 125 36.05 -3.48 -0.14
N GLY A 126 35.48 -3.38 1.04
CA GLY A 126 35.04 -4.51 1.87
C GLY A 126 35.16 -4.21 3.36
N ILE A 127 34.34 -4.89 4.14
CA ILE A 127 34.47 -4.90 5.60
C ILE A 127 35.03 -6.25 5.99
N GLN A 128 36.24 -6.24 6.56
CA GLN A 128 36.78 -7.46 7.19
C GLN A 128 36.29 -7.53 8.63
N VAL A 129 35.53 -8.57 8.91
CA VAL A 129 35.09 -8.88 10.27
C VAL A 129 35.94 -10.03 10.78
N SER A 130 36.79 -9.78 11.77
CA SER A 130 37.53 -10.82 12.48
C SER A 130 36.86 -11.08 13.83
N PHE A 131 36.53 -12.33 14.06
CA PHE A 131 36.02 -12.78 15.35
C PHE A 131 37.19 -13.22 16.24
N VAL A 132 37.34 -12.53 17.34
CA VAL A 132 38.31 -12.91 18.38
C VAL A 132 37.63 -13.89 19.34
N LYS A 133 38.22 -15.08 19.54
CA LYS A 133 37.72 -16.02 20.53
C LYS A 133 37.86 -15.42 21.92
N PRO A 134 36.83 -15.51 22.78
CA PRO A 134 36.87 -14.89 24.10
C PRO A 134 37.92 -15.47 25.07
N ASP A 135 38.52 -16.62 24.76
CA ASP A 135 39.49 -17.31 25.58
C ASP A 135 40.96 -17.06 25.17
N GLU A 136 41.19 -16.30 24.11
CA GLU A 136 42.54 -15.85 23.74
C GLU A 136 42.84 -14.49 24.40
N VAL A 137 43.47 -14.57 25.55
CA VAL A 137 44.00 -13.43 26.26
C VAL A 137 45.43 -13.15 25.78
#